data_dc9fa333bbe0f6cc33ab69b75d8df102
#
_entry.id   dc9fa333bbe0f6cc33ab69b75d8df102
#
_cell.length_a   1.000
_cell.length_b   1.000
_cell.length_c   1.000
_cell.angle_alpha   90.00
_cell.angle_beta   90.00
_cell.angle_gamma   90.00
#
_symmetry.space_group_name_H-M   'P 1'
#
loop_
_entity.id
_entity.type
_entity.pdbx_description
1 polymer ?
#
loop_
_entity_poly.entity_id
_entity_poly.type
_entity_poly.pdbx_seq_one_letter_code
_entity_poly.pdbx_strand_id
1 'polypeptide(L)'
;DVCSSDLNKQDGGNRKFIMIQLPEPCEEESEACKAGYKTIADIGKERIRRVIKKIEEEQAAKANDPQMQLPGLEEERPQLDLGFKVFKLDRSNFRVWDGTDPEMPIEKLEEQLTLHADHINAEASQEDILYELLLKAGYPLTSIVEKMEMAGKTVYSIAEGALLICLEDEITRELIDAAAEAEPVQFICLDRGFKGNDQLKANAVQTFAARNQGRDKEKQIVFRTV
;
A
#
# COMPACT_ATOMS: atom_id res chain seq x y z
N ASP A 1 0.22 -15.09 -13.29
CA ASP A 1 0.23 -16.25 -14.12
C ASP A 1 -1.05 -16.30 -14.95
N VAL A 2 -0.88 -16.49 -16.26
CA VAL A 2 -1.98 -16.53 -17.24
C VAL A 2 -3.06 -17.54 -16.84
N CYS A 3 -2.65 -18.66 -16.22
CA CYS A 3 -3.55 -19.72 -15.78
C CYS A 3 -4.56 -19.28 -14.72
N SER A 4 -4.22 -18.41 -13.78
CA SER A 4 -5.14 -17.98 -12.72
C SER A 4 -6.31 -17.16 -13.27
N SER A 5 -6.02 -16.22 -14.18
CA SER A 5 -7.05 -15.40 -14.85
C SER A 5 -7.93 -16.26 -15.78
N ASP A 6 -7.35 -17.19 -16.53
CA ASP A 6 -8.10 -18.10 -17.38
C ASP A 6 -9.00 -19.04 -16.59
N LEU A 7 -8.52 -19.57 -15.47
CA LEU A 7 -9.32 -20.43 -14.59
C LEU A 7 -10.44 -19.63 -13.90
N ASN A 8 -10.15 -18.42 -13.40
CA ASN A 8 -11.16 -17.55 -12.81
C ASN A 8 -12.28 -17.22 -13.83
N LYS A 9 -11.92 -17.05 -15.11
CA LYS A 9 -12.88 -16.85 -16.19
C LYS A 9 -13.76 -18.07 -16.44
N GLN A 10 -13.20 -19.28 -16.29
CA GLN A 10 -13.92 -20.52 -16.55
C GLN A 10 -14.90 -20.91 -15.46
N ASP A 11 -14.51 -20.73 -14.20
CA ASP A 11 -15.26 -21.23 -13.03
C ASP A 11 -15.76 -20.14 -12.07
N GLY A 12 -15.56 -18.84 -12.41
CA GLY A 12 -15.93 -17.71 -11.55
C GLY A 12 -15.13 -17.62 -10.26
N GLY A 13 -13.99 -18.32 -10.16
CA GLY A 13 -13.13 -18.30 -9.00
C GLY A 13 -12.42 -16.96 -8.80
N ASN A 14 -11.86 -16.75 -7.61
CA ASN A 14 -11.08 -15.55 -7.25
C ASN A 14 -9.66 -15.93 -6.83
N ARG A 15 -8.94 -16.61 -7.72
CA ARG A 15 -7.54 -16.99 -7.47
C ARG A 15 -6.65 -15.78 -7.62
N LYS A 16 -5.77 -15.60 -6.66
CA LYS A 16 -4.72 -14.57 -6.69
C LYS A 16 -3.38 -15.22 -7.00
N PHE A 17 -2.47 -14.47 -7.57
CA PHE A 17 -1.11 -14.92 -7.83
C PHE A 17 -0.08 -13.94 -7.27
N ILE A 18 1.07 -14.43 -6.90
CA ILE A 18 2.25 -13.64 -6.55
C ILE A 18 3.40 -14.17 -7.40
N MET A 19 4.02 -13.29 -8.17
CA MET A 19 5.19 -13.61 -8.99
C MET A 19 6.38 -12.82 -8.51
N ILE A 20 7.48 -13.50 -8.28
CA ILE A 20 8.75 -12.90 -7.91
C ILE A 20 9.74 -13.19 -9.03
N GLN A 21 10.32 -12.13 -9.61
CA GLN A 21 11.29 -12.22 -10.69
C GLN A 21 12.46 -11.29 -10.40
N LEU A 22 13.68 -11.82 -10.50
CA LEU A 22 14.88 -11.00 -10.50
C LEU A 22 14.90 -10.10 -11.73
N PRO A 23 15.42 -8.86 -11.63
CA PRO A 23 15.51 -7.93 -12.76
C PRO A 23 16.72 -8.27 -13.66
N GLU A 24 16.83 -9.53 -14.08
CA GLU A 24 17.88 -9.97 -15.00
C GLU A 24 17.79 -9.21 -16.32
N PRO A 25 18.91 -8.61 -16.78
CA PRO A 25 18.93 -7.87 -18.03
C PRO A 25 18.69 -8.81 -19.22
N CYS A 26 17.98 -8.33 -20.21
CA CYS A 26 17.89 -9.01 -21.50
C CYS A 26 19.21 -8.86 -22.25
N GLU A 27 19.61 -9.89 -23.01
CA GLU A 27 20.77 -9.81 -23.90
C GLU A 27 20.59 -8.67 -24.91
N GLU A 28 21.63 -7.88 -25.12
CA GLU A 28 21.57 -6.67 -25.96
C GLU A 28 21.13 -6.93 -27.41
N GLU A 29 21.49 -8.10 -27.96
CA GLU A 29 21.11 -8.49 -29.32
C GLU A 29 19.79 -9.24 -29.42
N SER A 30 19.14 -9.53 -28.29
CA SER A 30 17.85 -10.26 -28.26
C SER A 30 16.72 -9.45 -28.89
N GLU A 31 15.76 -10.14 -29.46
CA GLU A 31 14.53 -9.50 -29.97
C GLU A 31 13.75 -8.77 -28.87
N ALA A 32 13.84 -9.25 -27.63
CA ALA A 32 13.21 -8.62 -26.49
C ALA A 32 13.84 -7.24 -26.20
N CYS A 33 15.16 -7.14 -26.22
CA CYS A 33 15.88 -5.87 -26.04
C CYS A 33 15.57 -4.90 -27.19
N LYS A 34 15.56 -5.37 -28.42
CA LYS A 34 15.16 -4.59 -29.61
C LYS A 34 13.71 -4.11 -29.55
N ALA A 35 12.82 -4.87 -28.89
CA ALA A 35 11.42 -4.48 -28.63
C ALA A 35 11.26 -3.52 -27.43
N GLY A 36 12.34 -3.12 -26.76
CA GLY A 36 12.33 -2.15 -25.67
C GLY A 36 12.24 -2.74 -24.25
N TYR A 37 12.25 -4.07 -24.12
CA TYR A 37 12.26 -4.73 -22.81
C TYR A 37 13.69 -4.83 -22.28
N LYS A 38 13.96 -4.18 -21.14
CA LYS A 38 15.30 -4.15 -20.55
C LYS A 38 15.58 -5.36 -19.67
N THR A 39 14.54 -5.92 -19.06
CA THR A 39 14.66 -7.02 -18.09
C THR A 39 13.64 -8.12 -18.40
N ILE A 40 13.92 -9.34 -17.91
CA ILE A 40 12.96 -10.45 -17.96
C ILE A 40 11.66 -10.11 -17.24
N ALA A 41 11.75 -9.33 -16.15
CA ALA A 41 10.56 -8.85 -15.44
C ALA A 41 9.67 -7.95 -16.32
N ASP A 42 10.25 -7.14 -17.22
CA ASP A 42 9.47 -6.30 -18.14
C ASP A 42 8.70 -7.14 -19.16
N ILE A 43 9.32 -8.21 -19.66
CA ILE A 43 8.65 -9.18 -20.54
C ILE A 43 7.48 -9.84 -19.81
N GLY A 44 7.67 -10.24 -18.55
CA GLY A 44 6.62 -10.86 -17.74
C GLY A 44 5.42 -9.92 -17.55
N LYS A 45 5.68 -8.67 -17.20
CA LYS A 45 4.63 -7.63 -17.03
C LYS A 45 3.84 -7.42 -18.31
N GLU A 46 4.54 -7.29 -19.44
CA GLU A 46 3.90 -7.09 -20.74
C GLU A 46 3.05 -8.29 -21.15
N ARG A 47 3.54 -9.50 -20.90
CA ARG A 47 2.77 -10.73 -21.18
C ARG A 47 1.44 -10.73 -20.42
N ILE A 48 1.45 -10.34 -19.12
CA ILE A 48 0.22 -10.25 -18.34
C ILE A 48 -0.71 -9.19 -18.92
N ARG A 49 -0.22 -7.99 -19.27
CA ARG A 49 -1.04 -6.93 -19.88
C ARG A 49 -1.71 -7.36 -21.17
N ARG A 50 -0.98 -8.09 -22.03
CA ARG A 50 -1.55 -8.60 -23.30
C ARG A 50 -2.63 -9.63 -23.06
N VAL A 51 -2.49 -10.47 -22.03
CA VAL A 51 -3.52 -11.45 -21.68
C VAL A 51 -4.76 -10.75 -21.14
N ILE A 52 -4.60 -9.77 -20.25
CA ILE A 52 -5.71 -8.95 -19.75
C ILE A 52 -6.47 -8.33 -20.91
N LYS A 53 -5.76 -7.64 -21.81
CA LYS A 53 -6.37 -7.02 -22.98
C LYS A 53 -7.14 -8.01 -23.85
N LYS A 54 -6.58 -9.20 -24.07
CA LYS A 54 -7.27 -10.26 -24.83
C LYS A 54 -8.55 -10.72 -24.15
N ILE A 55 -8.53 -10.88 -22.80
CA ILE A 55 -9.72 -11.27 -22.04
C ILE A 55 -10.79 -10.18 -22.14
N GLU A 56 -10.41 -8.91 -22.01
CA GLU A 56 -11.31 -7.76 -22.15
C GLU A 56 -11.94 -7.70 -23.56
N GLU A 57 -11.15 -7.87 -24.60
CA GLU A 57 -11.62 -7.91 -25.99
C GLU A 57 -12.61 -9.07 -26.22
N GLU A 58 -12.32 -10.26 -25.70
CA GLU A 58 -13.23 -11.40 -25.80
C GLU A 58 -14.53 -11.17 -25.02
N GLN A 59 -14.47 -10.52 -23.86
CA GLN A 59 -15.66 -10.17 -23.09
C GLN A 59 -16.52 -9.13 -23.82
N ALA A 60 -15.87 -8.09 -24.38
CA ALA A 60 -16.54 -7.08 -25.18
C ALA A 60 -17.21 -7.67 -26.45
N ALA A 61 -16.52 -8.58 -27.12
CA ALA A 61 -17.07 -9.26 -28.30
C ALA A 61 -18.32 -10.09 -27.96
N LYS A 62 -18.28 -10.83 -26.84
CA LYS A 62 -19.44 -11.60 -26.35
C LYS A 62 -20.58 -10.71 -25.89
N ALA A 63 -20.29 -9.52 -25.33
CA ALA A 63 -21.32 -8.56 -24.94
C ALA A 63 -22.08 -7.99 -26.13
N ASN A 64 -21.44 -7.88 -27.29
CA ASN A 64 -21.99 -7.34 -28.53
C ASN A 64 -22.61 -8.40 -29.44
N ASP A 65 -22.61 -9.68 -29.04
CA ASP A 65 -23.21 -10.74 -29.83
C ASP A 65 -24.75 -10.69 -29.72
N PRO A 66 -25.48 -10.46 -30.83
CA PRO A 66 -26.93 -10.38 -30.84
C PRO A 66 -27.63 -11.67 -30.33
N GLN A 67 -26.99 -12.84 -30.48
CA GLN A 67 -27.54 -14.10 -29.98
C GLN A 67 -27.52 -14.25 -28.47
N MET A 68 -26.63 -13.48 -27.77
CA MET A 68 -26.54 -13.44 -26.31
C MET A 68 -27.41 -12.37 -25.67
N GLN A 69 -28.16 -11.58 -26.43
CA GLN A 69 -29.04 -10.50 -25.95
C GLN A 69 -30.51 -10.94 -25.84
N LEU A 70 -30.81 -12.23 -25.87
CA LEU A 70 -32.17 -12.74 -25.72
C LEU A 70 -32.67 -12.52 -24.29
N PRO A 71 -33.87 -11.92 -24.10
CA PRO A 71 -34.46 -11.73 -22.77
C PRO A 71 -34.63 -13.07 -22.05
N GLY A 72 -34.06 -13.19 -20.87
CA GLY A 72 -34.13 -14.40 -20.04
C GLY A 72 -32.84 -15.22 -19.97
N LEU A 73 -31.77 -14.84 -20.68
CA LEU A 73 -30.42 -15.39 -20.59
C LEU A 73 -29.42 -14.36 -20.05
N GLU A 74 -29.85 -13.46 -19.16
CA GLU A 74 -28.96 -12.62 -18.39
C GLU A 74 -28.20 -13.48 -17.37
N GLU A 75 -27.19 -14.21 -17.85
CA GLU A 75 -26.18 -14.75 -16.94
C GLU A 75 -25.48 -13.56 -16.28
N GLU A 76 -25.59 -13.45 -14.95
CA GLU A 76 -24.75 -12.53 -14.16
C GLU A 76 -23.29 -12.85 -14.46
N ARG A 77 -22.68 -12.04 -15.31
CA ARG A 77 -21.28 -12.24 -15.69
C ARG A 77 -20.43 -11.85 -14.48
N PRO A 78 -19.66 -12.78 -13.90
CA PRO A 78 -18.78 -12.43 -12.81
C PRO A 78 -17.82 -11.36 -13.29
N GLN A 79 -17.77 -10.23 -12.56
CA GLN A 79 -16.80 -9.18 -12.83
C GLN A 79 -15.43 -9.72 -12.43
N LEU A 80 -14.60 -10.06 -13.43
CA LEU A 80 -13.26 -10.57 -13.19
C LEU A 80 -12.34 -9.42 -12.73
N ASP A 81 -11.68 -9.62 -11.60
CA ASP A 81 -10.55 -8.78 -11.20
C ASP A 81 -9.32 -9.17 -12.04
N LEU A 82 -9.05 -8.39 -13.07
CA LEU A 82 -7.92 -8.58 -13.98
C LEU A 82 -6.71 -7.72 -13.59
N GLY A 83 -6.85 -6.90 -12.53
CA GLY A 83 -5.79 -6.02 -12.07
C GLY A 83 -4.59 -6.79 -11.48
N PHE A 84 -3.41 -6.18 -11.57
CA PHE A 84 -2.24 -6.61 -10.83
C PHE A 84 -1.39 -5.42 -10.38
N LYS A 85 -0.77 -5.54 -9.21
CA LYS A 85 0.16 -4.55 -8.68
C LYS A 85 1.59 -4.99 -8.95
N VAL A 86 2.45 -4.03 -9.23
CA VAL A 86 3.88 -4.27 -9.46
C VAL A 86 4.66 -3.55 -8.37
N PHE A 87 5.46 -4.30 -7.65
CA PHE A 87 6.35 -3.76 -6.63
C PHE A 87 7.80 -4.06 -6.99
N LYS A 88 8.69 -3.16 -6.61
CA LYS A 88 10.13 -3.35 -6.71
C LYS A 88 10.69 -3.36 -5.29
N LEU A 89 11.44 -4.40 -4.96
CA LEU A 89 12.14 -4.42 -3.67
C LEU A 89 13.24 -3.36 -3.69
N ASP A 90 13.22 -2.49 -2.69
CA ASP A 90 14.19 -1.43 -2.47
C ASP A 90 14.58 -1.39 -0.99
N ARG A 91 15.42 -0.43 -0.63
CA ARG A 91 15.82 -0.19 0.76
C ARG A 91 14.61 0.34 1.54
N SER A 92 14.67 0.19 2.88
CA SER A 92 13.68 0.81 3.76
C SER A 92 13.68 2.35 3.58
N ASN A 93 12.48 2.92 3.58
CA ASN A 93 12.31 4.38 3.59
C ASN A 93 12.62 5.00 4.96
N PHE A 94 12.81 4.15 5.97
CA PHE A 94 13.19 4.54 7.31
C PHE A 94 14.65 4.27 7.56
N ARG A 95 15.34 5.23 8.14
CA ARG A 95 16.73 5.06 8.57
C ARG A 95 16.78 4.08 9.73
N VAL A 96 17.68 3.11 9.65
CA VAL A 96 17.89 2.13 10.70
C VAL A 96 19.00 2.63 11.61
N TRP A 97 18.77 2.59 12.91
CA TRP A 97 19.80 2.89 13.90
C TRP A 97 20.95 1.88 13.77
N ASP A 98 22.17 2.37 13.53
CA ASP A 98 23.35 1.53 13.55
C ASP A 98 23.98 1.54 14.96
N GLY A 99 23.58 0.57 15.77
CA GLY A 99 24.08 0.36 17.13
C GLY A 99 25.15 -0.73 17.22
N THR A 100 25.76 -1.10 16.11
CA THR A 100 26.70 -2.25 16.05
C THR A 100 28.08 -1.92 16.57
N ASP A 101 28.45 -0.64 16.70
CA ASP A 101 29.75 -0.22 17.21
C ASP A 101 29.62 0.29 18.66
N PRO A 102 29.99 -0.53 19.69
CA PRO A 102 29.93 -0.12 21.08
C PRO A 102 30.98 0.95 21.45
N GLU A 103 31.98 1.17 20.61
CA GLU A 103 33.04 2.20 20.81
C GLU A 103 32.82 3.43 19.91
N MET A 104 31.62 3.64 19.41
CA MET A 104 31.30 4.78 18.55
C MET A 104 31.66 6.11 19.20
N PRO A 105 32.44 6.99 18.54
CA PRO A 105 32.76 8.32 19.06
C PRO A 105 31.48 9.13 19.33
N ILE A 106 31.52 9.95 20.39
CA ILE A 106 30.37 10.76 20.83
C ILE A 106 29.87 11.66 19.71
N GLU A 107 30.77 12.22 18.91
CA GLU A 107 30.42 13.09 17.77
C GLU A 107 29.58 12.35 16.72
N LYS A 108 29.93 11.08 16.43
CA LYS A 108 29.13 10.23 15.53
C LYS A 108 27.79 9.82 16.12
N LEU A 109 27.75 9.64 17.43
CA LEU A 109 26.51 9.35 18.14
C LEU A 109 25.55 10.55 18.10
N GLU A 110 26.06 11.78 18.27
CA GLU A 110 25.30 13.02 18.15
C GLU A 110 24.80 13.24 16.71
N GLU A 111 25.63 12.97 15.72
CA GLU A 111 25.24 12.98 14.31
C GLU A 111 24.12 11.99 14.04
N GLN A 112 24.26 10.75 14.53
CA GLN A 112 23.19 9.75 14.39
C GLN A 112 21.92 10.17 15.08
N LEU A 113 21.98 10.70 16.31
CA LEU A 113 20.81 11.20 17.03
C LEU A 113 20.09 12.31 16.25
N THR A 114 20.87 13.23 15.68
CA THR A 114 20.30 14.32 14.86
C THR A 114 19.66 13.79 13.56
N LEU A 115 20.30 12.81 12.91
CA LEU A 115 19.78 12.15 11.71
C LEU A 115 18.53 11.32 11.99
N HIS A 116 18.40 10.78 13.21
CA HIS A 116 17.21 10.00 13.63
C HIS A 116 16.07 10.86 14.15
N ALA A 117 16.25 12.16 14.36
CA ALA A 117 15.17 13.10 14.60
C ALA A 117 14.22 13.16 13.37
N ASP A 118 14.78 13.01 12.15
CA ASP A 118 14.02 12.79 10.93
C ASP A 118 14.45 11.45 10.31
N HIS A 119 13.82 10.36 10.77
CA HIS A 119 14.19 9.00 10.40
C HIS A 119 13.63 8.55 9.03
N ILE A 120 12.88 9.41 8.35
CA ILE A 120 12.39 9.13 7.00
C ILE A 120 13.42 9.64 5.97
N ASN A 121 13.71 8.83 4.96
CA ASN A 121 14.58 9.25 3.86
C ASN A 121 13.91 10.37 3.06
N ALA A 122 14.65 11.46 2.82
CA ALA A 122 14.12 12.63 2.11
C ALA A 122 13.70 12.34 0.66
N GLU A 123 14.25 11.28 0.06
CA GLU A 123 13.92 10.85 -1.30
C GLU A 123 12.70 9.91 -1.38
N ALA A 124 12.20 9.45 -0.23
CA ALA A 124 11.08 8.53 -0.18
C ALA A 124 9.78 9.20 -0.63
N SER A 125 9.09 8.58 -1.56
CA SER A 125 7.76 9.04 -1.96
C SER A 125 6.73 8.68 -0.88
N GLN A 126 5.62 9.43 -0.84
CA GLN A 126 4.51 9.10 0.07
C GLN A 126 3.96 7.68 -0.20
N GLU A 127 3.97 7.26 -1.45
CA GLU A 127 3.49 5.93 -1.85
C GLU A 127 4.42 4.83 -1.32
N ASP A 128 5.74 5.02 -1.39
CA ASP A 128 6.71 4.06 -0.86
C ASP A 128 6.59 3.92 0.65
N ILE A 129 6.44 5.05 1.36
CA ILE A 129 6.22 5.07 2.82
C ILE A 129 4.90 4.36 3.16
N LEU A 130 3.82 4.63 2.43
CA LEU A 130 2.52 4.02 2.63
C LEU A 130 2.59 2.49 2.55
N TYR A 131 3.19 1.96 1.48
CA TYR A 131 3.28 0.50 1.30
C TYR A 131 4.23 -0.15 2.32
N GLU A 132 5.29 0.52 2.73
CA GLU A 132 6.16 0.01 3.80
C GLU A 132 5.44 -0.02 5.15
N LEU A 133 4.67 1.01 5.50
CA LEU A 133 3.84 1.04 6.70
C LEU A 133 2.76 -0.05 6.68
N LEU A 134 2.15 -0.26 5.52
CA LEU A 134 1.16 -1.32 5.32
C LEU A 134 1.77 -2.69 5.63
N LEU A 135 2.97 -2.99 5.12
CA LEU A 135 3.69 -4.22 5.43
C LEU A 135 4.05 -4.33 6.91
N LYS A 136 4.57 -3.24 7.52
CA LYS A 136 4.93 -3.21 8.95
C LYS A 136 3.71 -3.35 9.87
N ALA A 137 2.53 -2.92 9.42
CA ALA A 137 1.28 -3.12 10.12
C ALA A 137 0.69 -4.54 9.94
N GLY A 138 1.31 -5.39 9.10
CA GLY A 138 0.91 -6.78 8.87
C GLY A 138 -0.17 -6.96 7.80
N TYR A 139 -0.45 -5.94 7.00
CA TYR A 139 -1.42 -6.03 5.91
C TYR A 139 -0.75 -6.50 4.61
N PRO A 140 -1.41 -7.34 3.81
CA PRO A 140 -0.87 -7.75 2.53
C PRO A 140 -0.87 -6.59 1.53
N LEU A 141 0.13 -6.55 0.63
CA LEU A 141 0.24 -5.52 -0.41
C LEU A 141 -0.94 -5.52 -1.40
N THR A 142 -1.71 -6.59 -1.43
CA THR A 142 -2.95 -6.70 -2.22
C THR A 142 -4.14 -5.99 -1.57
N SER A 143 -4.01 -5.52 -0.32
CA SER A 143 -5.08 -4.78 0.35
C SER A 143 -5.51 -3.58 -0.49
N ILE A 144 -6.81 -3.32 -0.48
CA ILE A 144 -7.38 -2.14 -1.12
C ILE A 144 -6.98 -0.94 -0.26
N VAL A 145 -6.43 0.08 -0.91
CA VAL A 145 -6.06 1.35 -0.30
C VAL A 145 -6.97 2.42 -0.90
N GLU A 146 -7.78 3.02 -0.09
CA GLU A 146 -8.69 4.09 -0.48
C GLU A 146 -8.18 5.42 0.06
N LYS A 147 -8.23 6.46 -0.77
CA LYS A 147 -7.97 7.83 -0.32
C LYS A 147 -9.28 8.43 0.13
N MET A 148 -9.30 8.96 1.34
CA MET A 148 -10.42 9.71 1.88
C MET A 148 -9.96 11.05 2.44
N GLU A 149 -10.86 12.00 2.50
CA GLU A 149 -10.62 13.27 3.16
C GLU A 149 -11.20 13.22 4.58
N MET A 150 -10.38 13.57 5.58
CA MET A 150 -10.77 13.62 6.97
C MET A 150 -10.28 14.94 7.59
N ALA A 151 -11.19 15.78 8.05
CA ALA A 151 -10.89 17.12 8.59
C ALA A 151 -9.98 17.97 7.66
N GLY A 152 -10.21 17.91 6.32
CA GLY A 152 -9.43 18.66 5.33
C GLY A 152 -8.03 18.07 5.06
N LYS A 153 -7.72 16.86 5.53
CA LYS A 153 -6.45 16.18 5.32
C LYS A 153 -6.68 14.86 4.57
N THR A 154 -5.68 14.47 3.77
CA THR A 154 -5.71 13.18 3.06
C THR A 154 -5.36 12.05 4.02
N VAL A 155 -6.24 11.07 4.13
CA VAL A 155 -6.05 9.86 4.93
C VAL A 155 -6.21 8.65 4.03
N TYR A 156 -5.30 7.70 4.15
CA TYR A 156 -5.39 6.42 3.48
C TYR A 156 -6.13 5.42 4.38
N SER A 157 -7.20 4.87 3.87
CA SER A 157 -8.03 3.86 4.52
C SER A 157 -7.71 2.48 3.94
N ILE A 158 -7.38 1.53 4.79
CA ILE A 158 -7.03 0.16 4.42
C ILE A 158 -7.93 -0.80 5.19
N ALA A 159 -8.37 -1.88 4.53
CA ALA A 159 -9.23 -2.90 5.11
C ALA A 159 -10.50 -2.29 5.74
N GLU A 160 -11.25 -1.52 4.94
CA GLU A 160 -12.52 -0.91 5.36
C GLU A 160 -12.40 0.00 6.59
N GLY A 161 -11.29 0.71 6.70
CA GLY A 161 -11.02 1.65 7.81
C GLY A 161 -10.35 1.03 9.02
N ALA A 162 -10.01 -0.25 9.00
CA ALA A 162 -9.31 -0.89 10.11
C ALA A 162 -7.91 -0.26 10.34
N LEU A 163 -7.22 0.13 9.27
CA LEU A 163 -5.98 0.89 9.34
C LEU A 163 -6.17 2.23 8.65
N LEU A 164 -5.91 3.31 9.36
CA LEU A 164 -5.87 4.67 8.83
C LEU A 164 -4.44 5.21 8.88
N ILE A 165 -3.96 5.76 7.76
CA ILE A 165 -2.63 6.33 7.64
C ILE A 165 -2.73 7.75 7.11
N CYS A 166 -2.15 8.72 7.84
CA CYS A 166 -2.03 10.11 7.41
C CYS A 166 -0.55 10.47 7.20
N LEU A 167 -0.19 10.79 5.95
CA LEU A 167 1.18 11.16 5.56
C LEU A 167 1.31 12.66 5.28
N GLU A 168 0.44 13.48 5.86
CA GLU A 168 0.49 14.93 5.76
C GLU A 168 1.57 15.52 6.67
N ASP A 169 2.21 16.59 6.22
CA ASP A 169 3.24 17.31 6.99
C ASP A 169 2.66 18.23 8.07
N GLU A 170 1.34 18.19 8.28
CA GLU A 170 0.65 18.93 9.32
C GLU A 170 -0.52 18.13 9.87
N ILE A 171 -0.40 17.74 11.12
CA ILE A 171 -1.44 17.08 11.90
C ILE A 171 -2.19 18.12 12.71
N THR A 172 -3.53 18.10 12.62
CA THR A 172 -4.40 19.02 13.36
C THR A 172 -5.17 18.27 14.43
N ARG A 173 -5.71 19.02 15.40
CA ARG A 173 -6.56 18.45 16.45
C ARG A 173 -7.83 17.83 15.87
N GLU A 174 -8.42 18.52 14.89
CA GLU A 174 -9.64 18.08 14.23
C GLU A 174 -9.45 16.73 13.51
N LEU A 175 -8.25 16.52 12.92
CA LEU A 175 -7.90 15.23 12.32
C LEU A 175 -7.80 14.13 13.39
N ILE A 176 -7.16 14.41 14.53
CA ILE A 176 -7.01 13.46 15.64
C ILE A 176 -8.38 13.06 16.19
N ASP A 177 -9.25 14.05 16.42
CA ASP A 177 -10.59 13.83 16.94
C ASP A 177 -11.43 13.00 15.94
N ALA A 178 -11.39 13.33 14.65
CA ALA A 178 -12.09 12.60 13.59
C ALA A 178 -11.56 11.16 13.43
N ALA A 179 -10.23 10.96 13.48
CA ALA A 179 -9.64 9.63 13.43
C ALA A 179 -10.02 8.79 14.66
N ALA A 180 -10.08 9.39 15.85
CA ALA A 180 -10.53 8.71 17.07
C ALA A 180 -12.03 8.38 17.02
N GLU A 181 -12.85 9.20 16.36
CA GLU A 181 -14.28 8.95 16.12
C GLU A 181 -14.53 7.80 15.15
N ALA A 182 -13.70 7.66 14.13
CA ALA A 182 -13.76 6.57 13.17
C ALA A 182 -13.42 5.19 13.77
N GLU A 183 -12.84 5.17 14.97
CA GLU A 183 -12.54 3.95 15.74
C GLU A 183 -11.75 2.87 14.97
N PRO A 184 -10.67 3.22 14.27
CA PRO A 184 -9.86 2.23 13.56
C PRO A 184 -9.18 1.27 14.54
N VAL A 185 -8.73 0.12 14.05
CA VAL A 185 -7.84 -0.75 14.84
C VAL A 185 -6.49 -0.06 15.04
N GLN A 186 -6.03 0.67 14.03
CA GLN A 186 -4.77 1.40 14.11
C GLN A 186 -4.84 2.72 13.34
N PHE A 187 -4.32 3.80 13.95
CA PHE A 187 -4.06 5.07 13.28
C PHE A 187 -2.57 5.38 13.30
N ILE A 188 -2.00 5.65 12.13
CA ILE A 188 -0.59 5.99 11.95
C ILE A 188 -0.48 7.38 11.32
N CYS A 189 0.38 8.24 11.85
CA CYS A 189 0.69 9.51 11.21
C CYS A 189 2.18 9.83 11.32
N LEU A 190 2.65 10.80 10.51
CA LEU A 190 4.04 11.25 10.55
C LEU A 190 4.32 12.04 11.82
N ASP A 191 5.42 11.71 12.50
CA ASP A 191 5.87 12.44 13.70
C ASP A 191 6.19 13.89 13.36
N ARG A 192 6.87 14.14 12.25
CA ARG A 192 7.16 15.49 11.75
C ARG A 192 5.91 16.34 11.50
N GLY A 193 4.74 15.70 11.29
CA GLY A 193 3.47 16.38 11.09
C GLY A 193 2.99 17.18 12.31
N PHE A 194 3.50 16.87 13.49
CA PHE A 194 3.25 17.67 14.71
C PHE A 194 4.09 18.94 14.77
N LYS A 195 5.09 19.11 13.92
CA LYS A 195 5.95 20.31 13.83
C LYS A 195 6.56 20.73 15.19
N GLY A 196 6.94 19.76 16.01
CA GLY A 196 7.47 20.00 17.37
C GLY A 196 6.42 20.45 18.38
N ASN A 197 5.12 20.33 18.07
CA ASN A 197 4.06 20.62 19.03
C ASN A 197 3.81 19.39 19.92
N ASP A 198 4.64 19.26 20.96
CA ASP A 198 4.56 18.13 21.90
C ASP A 198 3.23 18.09 22.65
N GLN A 199 2.61 19.26 22.88
CA GLN A 199 1.30 19.33 23.53
C GLN A 199 0.21 18.69 22.67
N LEU A 200 0.22 18.94 21.34
CA LEU A 200 -0.73 18.32 20.42
C LEU A 200 -0.50 16.80 20.35
N LYS A 201 0.75 16.37 20.32
CA LYS A 201 1.12 14.94 20.33
C LYS A 201 0.66 14.24 21.62
N ALA A 202 0.88 14.86 22.78
CA ALA A 202 0.40 14.35 24.07
C ALA A 202 -1.13 14.29 24.13
N ASN A 203 -1.81 15.31 23.62
CA ASN A 203 -3.27 15.33 23.52
C ASN A 203 -3.79 14.23 22.62
N ALA A 204 -3.13 13.93 21.48
CA ALA A 204 -3.50 12.83 20.61
C ALA A 204 -3.45 11.48 21.35
N VAL A 205 -2.36 11.21 22.07
CA VAL A 205 -2.22 10.00 22.89
C VAL A 205 -3.36 9.89 23.90
N GLN A 206 -3.69 11.00 24.59
CA GLN A 206 -4.78 11.04 25.56
C GLN A 206 -6.16 10.83 24.92
N THR A 207 -6.40 11.40 23.74
CA THR A 207 -7.66 11.22 23.00
C THR A 207 -7.90 9.75 22.67
N PHE A 208 -6.90 9.06 22.10
CA PHE A 208 -7.01 7.62 21.83
C PHE A 208 -7.09 6.78 23.11
N ALA A 209 -6.34 7.14 24.16
CA ALA A 209 -6.43 6.46 25.45
C ALA A 209 -7.83 6.58 26.09
N ALA A 210 -8.44 7.76 26.00
CA ALA A 210 -9.81 7.98 26.49
C ALA A 210 -10.84 7.15 25.71
N ARG A 211 -10.69 7.04 24.39
CA ARG A 211 -11.55 6.18 23.56
C ARG A 211 -11.38 4.69 23.87
N ASN A 212 -10.21 4.30 24.33
CA ASN A 212 -9.91 2.92 24.73
C ASN A 212 -10.42 2.54 26.11
N GLN A 213 -10.88 3.51 26.92
CA GLN A 213 -11.42 3.22 28.24
C GLN A 213 -12.64 2.30 28.17
N GLY A 214 -12.58 1.19 28.91
CA GLY A 214 -13.67 0.20 28.95
C GLY A 214 -13.71 -0.75 27.75
N ARG A 215 -12.77 -0.66 26.80
CA ARG A 215 -12.66 -1.59 25.68
C ARG A 215 -11.78 -2.79 26.02
N ASP A 216 -12.13 -3.95 25.48
CA ASP A 216 -11.28 -5.12 25.50
C ASP A 216 -9.96 -4.82 24.79
N LYS A 217 -8.86 -5.41 25.25
CA LYS A 217 -7.51 -5.18 24.69
C LYS A 217 -7.44 -5.38 23.16
N GLU A 218 -8.20 -6.32 22.64
CA GLU A 218 -8.24 -6.65 21.21
C GLU A 218 -9.00 -5.60 20.36
N LYS A 219 -9.81 -4.75 21.01
CA LYS A 219 -10.61 -3.70 20.37
C LYS A 219 -10.06 -2.30 20.62
N GLN A 220 -8.90 -2.19 21.24
CA GLN A 220 -8.26 -0.91 21.49
C GLN A 220 -7.66 -0.34 20.21
N ILE A 221 -7.84 0.96 20.03
CA ILE A 221 -7.22 1.71 18.93
C ILE A 221 -5.73 1.87 19.24
N VAL A 222 -4.88 1.45 18.32
CA VAL A 222 -3.43 1.62 18.42
C VAL A 222 -3.04 2.91 17.67
N PHE A 223 -2.65 3.93 18.43
CA PHE A 223 -2.09 5.15 17.85
C PHE A 223 -0.57 5.05 17.75
N ARG A 224 -0.01 5.37 16.57
CA ARG A 224 1.44 5.38 16.32
C ARG A 224 1.85 6.59 15.52
N THR A 225 3.03 7.14 15.85
CA THR A 225 3.75 8.12 15.03
C THR A 225 4.97 7.45 14.39
N VAL A 226 5.30 7.84 13.18
CA VAL A 226 6.44 7.36 12.42
C VAL A 226 7.20 8.52 11.81
#